data_84ed50ab2d2fb719da3a2b43e6a4cd8b
#
_entry.id   84ed50ab2d2fb719da3a2b43e6a4cd8b
#
_cell.length_a   1.000
_cell.length_b   1.000
_cell.length_c   1.000
_cell.angle_alpha   90.00
_cell.angle_beta   90.00
_cell.angle_gamma   90.00
#
_symmetry.space_group_name_H-M   'P 1'
#
loop_
_entity.id
_entity.type
_entity.pdbx_description
1 polymer ?
#
loop_
_entity_poly.entity_id
_entity_poly.type
_entity_poly.pdbx_seq_one_letter_code
_entity_poly.pdbx_strand_id
1 'polypeptide(L)'
;MSDAPCGELYVDVKRFVEKQRVTIKVPMRDGTSKTLHRDAAEPIEKSFQRLLKTLARGKTASGTTTVTLERDGAPVAGSATHAEAWSEGSVLTIDDCETRISYLVRLDAPEMAGCSSVDYAMVGYPLPATAHGLEFCQHDEVDWRWYADGEIVGQGRVYTPTKEDFGKRLAVEALDERFEFTNVVTRLGVDRSEALRRLEPSAETSADYRIMTYNVLADAYAHTWGTMFPYFDTALAK
;
A
#
# COMPACT_ATOMS: atom_id res chain seq x y z
N MET A 1 -32.73 20.41 5.40
CA MET A 1 -31.47 20.20 6.11
C MET A 1 -31.22 18.72 6.00
N SER A 2 -30.29 18.35 5.14
CA SER A 2 -29.98 16.94 4.83
C SER A 2 -28.88 16.52 5.81
N ASP A 3 -29.24 15.62 6.73
CA ASP A 3 -28.26 14.91 7.55
C ASP A 3 -27.43 14.01 6.61
N ALA A 4 -26.24 14.46 6.26
CA ALA A 4 -25.23 13.58 5.73
C ALA A 4 -24.87 12.55 6.81
N PRO A 5 -24.68 11.26 6.49
CA PRO A 5 -24.24 10.27 7.47
C PRO A 5 -22.92 10.76 8.04
N CYS A 6 -22.88 10.95 9.35
CA CYS A 6 -21.68 11.32 10.08
C CYS A 6 -20.73 10.11 9.99
N GLY A 7 -19.83 10.11 9.01
CA GLY A 7 -18.76 9.13 8.94
C GLY A 7 -17.91 9.25 10.20
N GLU A 8 -17.55 8.14 10.79
CA GLU A 8 -16.65 8.10 11.93
C GLU A 8 -15.33 8.81 11.57
N LEU A 9 -14.90 9.72 12.44
CA LEU A 9 -13.65 10.44 12.26
C LEU A 9 -12.53 9.65 12.94
N TYR A 10 -11.41 9.45 12.24
CA TYR A 10 -10.29 8.71 12.77
C TYR A 10 -9.05 9.58 12.92
N VAL A 11 -8.29 9.31 13.98
CA VAL A 11 -6.89 9.72 14.11
C VAL A 11 -6.01 8.49 13.91
N ASP A 12 -5.10 8.57 12.93
CA ASP A 12 -4.17 7.47 12.66
C ASP A 12 -2.92 7.62 13.52
N VAL A 13 -2.59 6.56 14.24
CA VAL A 13 -1.40 6.47 15.09
C VAL A 13 -0.57 5.29 14.63
N LYS A 14 0.67 5.53 14.23
CA LYS A 14 1.62 4.51 13.76
C LYS A 14 2.82 4.43 14.67
N ARG A 15 3.14 3.23 15.15
CA ARG A 15 4.24 2.96 16.08
C ARG A 15 5.39 2.26 15.37
N PHE A 16 6.48 2.95 15.16
CA PHE A 16 7.70 2.40 14.59
C PHE A 16 8.62 1.95 15.73
N VAL A 17 8.42 0.74 16.22
CA VAL A 17 9.10 0.19 17.41
C VAL A 17 10.61 0.23 17.27
N GLU A 18 11.15 -0.23 16.13
CA GLU A 18 12.59 -0.23 15.85
C GLU A 18 13.22 1.18 15.87
N LYS A 19 12.44 2.19 15.46
CA LYS A 19 12.88 3.59 15.39
C LYS A 19 12.56 4.36 16.67
N GLN A 20 11.94 3.74 17.66
CA GLN A 20 11.47 4.41 18.89
C GLN A 20 10.61 5.64 18.58
N ARG A 21 9.77 5.56 17.55
CA ARG A 21 8.98 6.68 17.02
C ARG A 21 7.51 6.36 16.94
N VAL A 22 6.69 7.40 17.13
CA VAL A 22 5.25 7.39 16.92
C VAL A 22 4.88 8.53 15.97
N THR A 23 4.09 8.22 14.97
CA THR A 23 3.51 9.22 14.06
C THR A 23 2.02 9.31 14.31
N ILE A 24 1.51 10.52 14.55
CA ILE A 24 0.10 10.78 14.83
C ILE A 24 -0.42 11.70 13.74
N LYS A 25 -1.42 11.27 12.98
CA LYS A 25 -2.07 12.05 11.93
C LYS A 25 -3.49 12.39 12.36
N VAL A 26 -3.71 13.66 12.67
CA VAL A 26 -5.01 14.19 13.10
C VAL A 26 -5.65 14.94 11.95
N PRO A 27 -6.84 14.55 11.48
CA PRO A 27 -7.57 15.33 10.49
C PRO A 27 -8.05 16.65 11.11
N MET A 28 -7.99 17.71 10.32
CA MET A 28 -8.37 19.05 10.72
C MET A 28 -9.70 19.43 10.06
N ARG A 29 -10.39 20.41 10.62
CA ARG A 29 -11.72 20.88 10.12
C ARG A 29 -11.70 21.44 8.70
N ASP A 30 -10.59 22.00 8.29
CA ASP A 30 -10.38 22.57 6.96
C ASP A 30 -10.11 21.54 5.87
N GLY A 31 -10.27 20.24 6.19
CA GLY A 31 -9.96 19.13 5.27
C GLY A 31 -8.47 18.78 5.18
N THR A 32 -7.61 19.54 5.87
CA THR A 32 -6.19 19.21 5.97
C THR A 32 -5.93 18.16 7.06
N SER A 33 -4.70 17.67 7.19
CA SER A 33 -4.31 16.84 8.32
C SER A 33 -3.03 17.36 8.96
N LYS A 34 -2.94 17.21 10.27
CA LYS A 34 -1.75 17.54 11.04
C LYS A 34 -1.00 16.26 11.41
N THR A 35 0.21 16.12 10.90
CA THR A 35 1.08 15.00 11.26
C THR A 35 2.09 15.44 12.32
N LEU A 36 2.20 14.66 13.39
CA LEU A 36 3.15 14.82 14.47
C LEU A 36 4.07 13.60 14.50
N HIS A 37 5.36 13.83 14.43
CA HIS A 37 6.37 12.79 14.65
C HIS A 37 6.94 12.96 16.07
N ARG A 38 6.89 11.90 16.86
CA ARG A 38 7.23 11.91 18.27
C ARG A 38 8.16 10.78 18.64
N ASP A 39 8.94 11.00 19.69
CA ASP A 39 9.67 9.93 20.36
C ASP A 39 8.68 9.08 21.16
N ALA A 40 8.85 7.76 21.12
CA ALA A 40 7.96 6.82 21.81
C ALA A 40 7.98 7.01 23.34
N ALA A 41 9.10 7.46 23.89
CA ALA A 41 9.26 7.72 25.33
C ALA A 41 8.79 9.14 25.77
N GLU A 42 8.43 10.00 24.81
CA GLU A 42 7.95 11.35 25.13
C GLU A 42 6.52 11.30 25.69
N PRO A 43 6.19 12.10 26.75
CA PRO A 43 4.84 12.22 27.26
C PRO A 43 3.86 12.80 26.24
N ILE A 44 2.62 12.26 26.21
CA ILE A 44 1.58 12.70 25.25
C ILE A 44 1.16 14.15 25.44
N GLU A 45 1.27 14.68 26.64
CA GLU A 45 0.94 16.06 26.98
C GLU A 45 1.64 17.07 26.06
N LYS A 46 2.91 16.84 25.71
CA LYS A 46 3.64 17.72 24.78
C LYS A 46 3.02 17.76 23.40
N SER A 47 2.48 16.65 22.93
CA SER A 47 1.76 16.58 21.64
C SER A 47 0.44 17.30 21.71
N PHE A 48 -0.29 17.14 22.81
CA PHE A 48 -1.56 17.86 23.04
C PHE A 48 -1.34 19.37 23.08
N GLN A 49 -0.34 19.85 23.80
CA GLN A 49 0.03 21.26 23.79
C GLN A 49 0.37 21.79 22.40
N ARG A 50 1.03 20.96 21.55
CA ARG A 50 1.35 21.36 20.17
C ARG A 50 0.14 21.37 19.27
N LEU A 51 -0.80 20.43 19.44
CA LEU A 51 -2.10 20.46 18.77
C LEU A 51 -2.89 21.72 19.18
N LEU A 52 -2.96 22.01 20.46
CA LEU A 52 -3.61 23.22 20.99
C LEU A 52 -3.03 24.51 20.39
N LYS A 53 -1.70 24.62 20.32
CA LYS A 53 -1.03 25.77 19.68
C LYS A 53 -1.36 25.88 18.18
N THR A 54 -1.56 24.75 17.51
CA THR A 54 -1.91 24.74 16.08
C THR A 54 -3.34 25.19 15.89
N LEU A 55 -4.26 24.70 16.73
CA LEU A 55 -5.69 25.05 16.70
C LEU A 55 -5.96 26.51 17.09
N ALA A 56 -5.15 27.06 18.01
CA ALA A 56 -5.25 28.46 18.41
C ALA A 56 -4.75 29.46 17.34
N ARG A 57 -3.96 29.02 16.37
CA ARG A 57 -3.51 29.87 15.26
C ARG A 57 -4.69 30.19 14.33
N GLY A 58 -5.11 31.43 14.33
CA GLY A 58 -6.21 31.94 13.49
C GLY A 58 -7.52 32.16 14.24
N LYS A 59 -7.58 31.90 15.55
CA LYS A 59 -8.75 32.22 16.37
C LYS A 59 -8.48 33.44 17.25
N THR A 60 -9.35 34.43 17.13
CA THR A 60 -9.40 35.61 18.02
C THR A 60 -10.29 35.38 19.25
N ALA A 61 -10.83 34.19 19.45
CA ALA A 61 -11.77 33.86 20.49
C ALA A 61 -11.10 33.47 21.81
N SER A 62 -11.57 34.06 22.92
CA SER A 62 -11.11 33.85 24.29
C SER A 62 -11.67 32.56 24.92
N GLY A 63 -11.64 31.43 24.21
CA GLY A 63 -12.14 30.16 24.72
C GLY A 63 -11.01 29.20 25.05
N THR A 64 -11.19 28.37 26.08
CA THR A 64 -10.23 27.31 26.44
C THR A 64 -10.44 26.12 25.54
N THR A 65 -9.45 25.84 24.68
CA THR A 65 -9.44 24.59 23.91
C THR A 65 -8.77 23.49 24.71
N THR A 66 -9.36 22.30 24.75
CA THR A 66 -8.79 21.13 25.43
C THR A 66 -8.61 19.96 24.45
N VAL A 67 -7.60 19.14 24.72
CA VAL A 67 -7.36 17.88 24.02
C VAL A 67 -7.26 16.80 25.08
N THR A 68 -8.08 15.77 24.96
CA THR A 68 -8.13 14.64 25.89
C THR A 68 -8.07 13.32 25.11
N LEU A 69 -7.45 12.32 25.70
CA LEU A 69 -7.44 10.95 25.20
C LEU A 69 -8.12 10.07 26.25
N GLU A 70 -9.09 9.28 25.84
CA GLU A 70 -9.80 8.35 26.70
C GLU A 70 -9.59 6.91 26.18
N ARG A 71 -9.37 5.99 27.11
CA ARG A 71 -9.29 4.55 26.86
C ARG A 71 -10.32 3.86 27.72
N ASP A 72 -11.22 3.09 27.12
CA ASP A 72 -12.29 2.37 27.81
C ASP A 72 -13.14 3.29 28.72
N GLY A 73 -13.35 4.55 28.27
CA GLY A 73 -14.08 5.58 29.00
C GLY A 73 -13.32 6.24 30.14
N ALA A 74 -12.04 5.91 30.35
CA ALA A 74 -11.18 6.51 31.35
C ALA A 74 -10.12 7.43 30.72
N PRO A 75 -9.86 8.62 31.28
CA PRO A 75 -8.87 9.55 30.75
C PRO A 75 -7.45 8.97 30.89
N VAL A 76 -6.66 9.07 29.81
CA VAL A 76 -5.25 8.72 29.81
C VAL A 76 -4.44 9.88 30.41
N ALA A 77 -3.56 9.57 31.37
CA ALA A 77 -2.73 10.59 31.99
C ALA A 77 -1.78 11.27 30.98
N GLY A 78 -1.68 12.60 31.03
CA GLY A 78 -0.79 13.36 30.14
C GLY A 78 0.70 12.98 30.28
N SER A 79 1.09 12.42 31.42
CA SER A 79 2.44 11.89 31.69
C SER A 79 2.70 10.52 31.04
N ALA A 80 1.69 9.83 30.54
CA ALA A 80 1.87 8.58 29.81
C ALA A 80 2.70 8.80 28.55
N THR A 81 3.59 7.87 28.25
CA THR A 81 4.44 7.96 27.05
C THR A 81 3.63 7.65 25.78
N HIS A 82 4.13 8.09 24.64
CA HIS A 82 3.50 7.75 23.37
C HIS A 82 3.46 6.23 23.10
N ALA A 83 4.42 5.48 23.66
CA ALA A 83 4.41 4.02 23.56
C ALA A 83 3.22 3.37 24.30
N GLU A 84 2.78 3.97 25.39
CA GLU A 84 1.78 3.39 26.32
C GLU A 84 0.38 3.98 26.13
N ALA A 85 0.29 5.22 25.67
CA ALA A 85 -0.95 5.98 25.70
C ALA A 85 -1.98 5.52 24.66
N TRP A 86 -1.51 5.12 23.47
CA TRP A 86 -2.37 4.83 22.32
C TRP A 86 -2.78 3.36 22.29
N SER A 87 -4.06 3.12 22.12
CA SER A 87 -4.63 1.80 21.85
C SER A 87 -5.75 1.91 20.82
N GLU A 88 -5.99 0.83 20.10
CA GLU A 88 -7.10 0.74 19.15
C GLU A 88 -8.43 1.06 19.85
N GLY A 89 -9.28 1.83 19.19
CA GLY A 89 -10.59 2.23 19.73
C GLY A 89 -10.57 3.26 20.86
N SER A 90 -9.38 3.78 21.28
CA SER A 90 -9.32 4.95 22.16
C SER A 90 -9.94 6.17 21.47
N VAL A 91 -10.43 7.14 22.26
CA VAL A 91 -11.09 8.32 21.74
C VAL A 91 -10.24 9.57 22.03
N LEU A 92 -9.76 10.22 20.97
CA LEU A 92 -9.14 11.54 21.07
C LEU A 92 -10.24 12.61 20.91
N THR A 93 -10.48 13.41 21.93
CA THR A 93 -11.45 14.51 21.88
C THR A 93 -10.72 15.86 21.85
N ILE A 94 -11.11 16.68 20.89
CA ILE A 94 -10.72 18.08 20.80
C ILE A 94 -11.97 18.89 21.08
N ASP A 95 -11.96 19.60 22.20
CA ASP A 95 -13.06 20.43 22.65
C ASP A 95 -12.62 21.89 22.62
N ASP A 96 -13.27 22.69 21.78
CA ASP A 96 -13.12 24.13 21.80
C ASP A 96 -14.47 24.75 22.17
N CYS A 97 -14.48 25.99 22.64
CA CYS A 97 -15.68 26.63 23.12
C CYS A 97 -16.90 26.66 22.16
N GLU A 98 -16.70 26.31 20.89
CA GLU A 98 -17.72 26.29 19.87
C GLU A 98 -18.15 24.87 19.49
N THR A 99 -17.22 23.92 19.51
CA THR A 99 -17.47 22.56 19.03
C THR A 99 -16.60 21.53 19.75
N ARG A 100 -17.19 20.35 19.93
CA ARG A 100 -16.50 19.16 20.40
C ARG A 100 -16.42 18.14 19.27
N ILE A 101 -15.20 17.70 18.95
CA ILE A 101 -14.96 16.66 17.94
C ILE A 101 -14.25 15.51 18.60
N SER A 102 -14.78 14.31 18.39
CA SER A 102 -14.18 13.07 18.86
C SER A 102 -13.72 12.23 17.67
N TYR A 103 -12.52 11.70 17.78
CA TYR A 103 -11.87 10.84 16.79
C TYR A 103 -11.62 9.49 17.43
N LEU A 104 -11.97 8.42 16.75
CA LEU A 104 -11.51 7.08 17.13
C LEU A 104 -10.04 6.92 16.76
N VAL A 105 -9.25 6.37 17.66
CA VAL A 105 -7.86 6.03 17.39
C VAL A 105 -7.81 4.76 16.58
N ARG A 106 -7.19 4.86 15.41
CA ARG A 106 -6.86 3.73 14.55
C ARG A 106 -5.36 3.50 14.66
N LEU A 107 -4.99 2.37 15.26
CA LEU A 107 -3.61 2.07 15.60
C LEU A 107 -2.97 1.18 14.56
N ASP A 108 -1.75 1.57 14.11
CA ASP A 108 -0.95 0.81 13.18
C ASP A 108 -1.72 0.35 11.92
N ALA A 109 -2.66 1.20 11.47
CA ALA A 109 -3.47 0.91 10.30
C ALA A 109 -2.57 0.69 9.09
N PRO A 110 -2.77 -0.38 8.34
CA PRO A 110 -2.05 -0.65 7.11
C PRO A 110 -2.09 0.51 6.13
N GLU A 111 -0.98 0.70 5.48
CA GLU A 111 -0.83 1.70 4.42
C GLU A 111 -0.02 1.10 3.28
N MET A 112 -0.39 1.45 2.07
CA MET A 112 0.31 1.08 0.86
C MET A 112 0.43 2.31 -0.04
N ALA A 113 1.60 2.54 -0.61
CA ALA A 113 1.82 3.66 -1.54
C ALA A 113 1.31 3.34 -2.96
N GLY A 114 1.18 2.08 -3.30
CA GLY A 114 0.67 1.63 -4.58
C GLY A 114 1.00 0.18 -4.87
N CYS A 115 0.56 -0.30 -6.02
CA CYS A 115 0.92 -1.64 -6.51
C CYS A 115 1.44 -1.57 -7.94
N SER A 116 2.19 -2.58 -8.34
CA SER A 116 2.66 -2.75 -9.72
C SER A 116 2.75 -4.22 -10.10
N SER A 117 2.92 -4.44 -11.38
CA SER A 117 3.38 -5.70 -11.94
C SER A 117 4.43 -5.40 -13.03
N VAL A 118 4.83 -6.40 -13.79
CA VAL A 118 5.78 -6.21 -14.89
C VAL A 118 5.14 -5.41 -16.04
N ASP A 119 5.94 -4.60 -16.72
CA ASP A 119 5.47 -3.77 -17.85
C ASP A 119 5.04 -4.60 -19.07
N TYR A 120 5.58 -5.82 -19.19
CA TYR A 120 5.33 -6.72 -20.30
C TYR A 120 4.74 -8.03 -19.77
N ALA A 121 3.59 -8.40 -20.31
CA ALA A 121 2.94 -9.65 -20.00
C ALA A 121 3.05 -10.61 -21.20
N MET A 122 3.27 -11.89 -20.92
CA MET A 122 3.32 -12.95 -21.91
C MET A 122 2.39 -14.09 -21.50
N VAL A 123 1.72 -14.67 -22.48
CA VAL A 123 0.89 -15.87 -22.25
C VAL A 123 1.75 -17.01 -21.72
N GLY A 124 1.30 -17.65 -20.65
CA GLY A 124 1.97 -18.78 -20.02
C GLY A 124 3.14 -18.42 -19.10
N TYR A 125 3.44 -17.14 -18.88
CA TYR A 125 4.42 -16.69 -17.88
C TYR A 125 3.77 -16.06 -16.67
N PRO A 126 4.23 -16.36 -15.45
CA PRO A 126 3.67 -15.80 -14.24
C PRO A 126 3.97 -14.30 -14.13
N LEU A 127 2.96 -13.55 -13.78
CA LEU A 127 3.02 -12.11 -13.50
C LEU A 127 2.90 -11.90 -11.99
N PRO A 128 3.98 -11.55 -11.29
CA PRO A 128 3.90 -11.23 -9.87
C PRO A 128 3.35 -9.82 -9.66
N ALA A 129 2.44 -9.67 -8.72
CA ALA A 129 2.03 -8.38 -8.20
C ALA A 129 2.98 -7.95 -7.06
N THR A 130 3.29 -6.67 -7.00
CA THR A 130 4.18 -6.09 -6.00
C THR A 130 3.49 -4.90 -5.34
N ALA A 131 3.44 -4.92 -4.00
CA ALA A 131 3.03 -3.77 -3.19
C ALA A 131 4.24 -2.86 -2.94
N HIS A 132 4.05 -1.56 -3.06
CA HIS A 132 5.06 -0.55 -2.78
C HIS A 132 4.71 0.22 -1.52
N GLY A 133 5.70 0.47 -0.65
CA GLY A 133 5.50 1.23 0.58
C GLY A 133 4.45 0.59 1.50
N LEU A 134 4.40 -0.73 1.54
CA LEU A 134 3.53 -1.47 2.44
C LEU A 134 4.05 -1.34 3.87
N GLU A 135 3.22 -0.78 4.75
CA GLU A 135 3.51 -0.60 6.17
C GLU A 135 2.36 -1.18 7.01
N PHE A 136 2.69 -1.79 8.14
CA PHE A 136 1.74 -2.40 9.11
C PHE A 136 0.81 -3.46 8.50
N CYS A 137 1.26 -4.12 7.44
CA CYS A 137 0.58 -5.23 6.79
C CYS A 137 1.61 -6.15 6.15
N GLN A 138 1.36 -7.44 6.13
CA GLN A 138 2.21 -8.40 5.44
C GLN A 138 1.75 -8.57 3.99
N HIS A 139 2.66 -8.97 3.11
CA HIS A 139 2.35 -9.16 1.69
C HIS A 139 1.30 -10.25 1.42
N ASP A 140 1.16 -11.21 2.33
CA ASP A 140 0.19 -12.30 2.27
C ASP A 140 -1.21 -11.91 2.80
N GLU A 141 -1.30 -10.77 3.48
CA GLU A 141 -2.58 -10.19 3.94
C GLU A 141 -3.25 -9.33 2.85
N VAL A 142 -2.53 -9.00 1.77
CA VAL A 142 -3.09 -8.22 0.66
C VAL A 142 -3.89 -9.14 -0.26
N ASP A 143 -5.15 -8.81 -0.48
CA ASP A 143 -5.98 -9.49 -1.46
C ASP A 143 -5.70 -8.94 -2.87
N TRP A 144 -5.36 -9.85 -3.79
CA TRP A 144 -4.97 -9.50 -5.16
C TRP A 144 -6.00 -10.01 -6.15
N ARG A 145 -6.43 -9.13 -7.06
CA ARG A 145 -7.33 -9.47 -8.17
C ARG A 145 -6.74 -9.05 -9.49
N TRP A 146 -6.88 -9.92 -10.46
CA TRP A 146 -6.43 -9.69 -11.84
C TRP A 146 -7.62 -9.56 -12.76
N TYR A 147 -7.52 -8.60 -13.66
CA TYR A 147 -8.57 -8.27 -14.63
C TYR A 147 -8.00 -8.34 -16.03
N ALA A 148 -8.83 -8.78 -16.99
CA ALA A 148 -8.57 -8.69 -18.42
C ALA A 148 -9.75 -7.95 -19.07
N ASP A 149 -9.50 -6.76 -19.63
CA ASP A 149 -10.52 -5.85 -20.16
C ASP A 149 -11.69 -5.57 -19.17
N GLY A 150 -11.37 -5.51 -17.87
CA GLY A 150 -12.32 -5.21 -16.80
C GLY A 150 -13.03 -6.42 -16.19
N GLU A 151 -12.83 -7.61 -16.71
CA GLU A 151 -13.37 -8.85 -16.14
C GLU A 151 -12.34 -9.55 -15.26
N ILE A 152 -12.76 -10.08 -14.10
CA ILE A 152 -11.90 -10.82 -13.19
C ILE A 152 -11.45 -12.12 -13.85
N VAL A 153 -10.14 -12.30 -13.99
CA VAL A 153 -9.53 -13.49 -14.59
C VAL A 153 -8.66 -14.29 -13.62
N GLY A 154 -8.36 -13.72 -12.46
CA GLY A 154 -7.55 -14.42 -11.45
C GLY A 154 -7.54 -13.73 -10.11
N GLN A 155 -7.07 -14.47 -9.09
CA GLN A 155 -6.87 -14.01 -7.73
C GLN A 155 -5.48 -14.44 -7.23
N GLY A 156 -4.99 -13.76 -6.21
CA GLY A 156 -3.70 -14.02 -5.61
C GLY A 156 -2.56 -13.21 -6.23
N ARG A 157 -1.42 -13.24 -5.54
CA ARG A 157 -0.26 -12.40 -5.85
C ARG A 157 0.35 -12.64 -7.24
N VAL A 158 0.16 -13.84 -7.78
CA VAL A 158 0.73 -14.23 -9.08
C VAL A 158 -0.39 -14.69 -9.99
N TYR A 159 -0.42 -14.14 -11.20
CA TYR A 159 -1.32 -14.55 -12.26
C TYR A 159 -0.54 -15.04 -13.48
N THR A 160 -0.98 -16.12 -14.10
CA THR A 160 -0.40 -16.61 -15.37
C THR A 160 -1.40 -16.41 -16.49
N PRO A 161 -1.18 -15.44 -17.40
CA PRO A 161 -2.09 -15.18 -18.50
C PRO A 161 -2.26 -16.39 -19.40
N THR A 162 -3.47 -16.59 -19.86
CA THR A 162 -3.86 -17.67 -20.79
C THR A 162 -3.92 -17.15 -22.23
N LYS A 163 -4.24 -18.03 -23.17
CA LYS A 163 -4.42 -17.63 -24.58
C LYS A 163 -5.62 -16.71 -24.77
N GLU A 164 -6.66 -16.87 -23.94
CA GLU A 164 -7.86 -16.05 -23.94
C GLU A 164 -7.61 -14.60 -23.56
N ASP A 165 -6.50 -14.35 -22.86
CA ASP A 165 -6.06 -13.00 -22.47
C ASP A 165 -5.19 -12.31 -23.51
N PHE A 166 -4.88 -13.02 -24.59
CA PHE A 166 -4.03 -12.47 -25.65
C PHE A 166 -4.67 -11.22 -26.26
N GLY A 167 -3.93 -10.12 -26.34
CA GLY A 167 -4.39 -8.83 -26.84
C GLY A 167 -5.18 -8.00 -25.85
N LYS A 168 -5.68 -8.57 -24.75
CA LYS A 168 -6.42 -7.83 -23.72
C LYS A 168 -5.51 -6.97 -22.85
N ARG A 169 -6.09 -5.94 -22.29
CA ARG A 169 -5.46 -5.08 -21.31
C ARG A 169 -5.60 -5.73 -19.94
N LEU A 170 -4.47 -6.05 -19.32
CA LEU A 170 -4.44 -6.63 -17.99
C LEU A 170 -4.33 -5.51 -16.94
N ALA A 171 -5.01 -5.71 -15.81
CA ALA A 171 -4.86 -4.88 -14.62
C ALA A 171 -4.73 -5.78 -13.40
N VAL A 172 -3.97 -5.32 -12.41
CA VAL A 172 -3.89 -5.91 -11.08
C VAL A 172 -4.39 -4.90 -10.06
N GLU A 173 -5.20 -5.37 -9.14
CA GLU A 173 -5.78 -4.60 -8.05
C GLU A 173 -5.34 -5.20 -6.72
N ALA A 174 -4.91 -4.35 -5.81
CA ALA A 174 -4.64 -4.71 -4.43
C ALA A 174 -5.77 -4.19 -3.56
N LEU A 175 -6.41 -5.07 -2.82
CA LEU A 175 -7.58 -4.78 -2.01
C LEU A 175 -7.34 -5.13 -0.56
N ASP A 176 -7.83 -4.29 0.30
CA ASP A 176 -8.04 -4.52 1.72
C ASP A 176 -9.18 -3.59 2.15
N GLU A 177 -9.81 -3.81 3.28
CA GLU A 177 -10.85 -2.93 3.82
C GLU A 177 -10.38 -1.46 3.92
N ARG A 178 -9.09 -1.21 3.98
CA ARG A 178 -8.42 0.05 4.30
C ARG A 178 -7.77 0.72 3.11
N PHE A 179 -7.59 0.01 1.99
CA PHE A 179 -6.98 0.56 0.78
C PHE A 179 -7.44 -0.19 -0.49
N GLU A 180 -7.40 0.52 -1.59
CA GLU A 180 -7.68 -0.01 -2.93
C GLU A 180 -6.71 0.63 -3.91
N PHE A 181 -5.92 -0.18 -4.61
CA PHE A 181 -4.97 0.27 -5.61
C PHE A 181 -5.04 -0.59 -6.86
N THR A 182 -5.14 0.06 -8.00
CA THR A 182 -5.16 -0.61 -9.31
C THR A 182 -3.96 -0.18 -10.14
N ASN A 183 -3.27 -1.14 -10.73
CA ASN A 183 -2.24 -0.89 -11.74
C ASN A 183 -2.56 -1.62 -13.04
N VAL A 184 -2.38 -0.93 -14.16
CA VAL A 184 -2.64 -1.47 -15.49
C VAL A 184 -1.36 -1.98 -16.11
N VAL A 185 -1.37 -3.25 -16.50
CA VAL A 185 -0.28 -3.91 -17.22
C VAL A 185 -0.69 -4.09 -18.67
N THR A 186 0.03 -3.47 -19.58
CA THR A 186 -0.24 -3.67 -21.03
C THR A 186 0.49 -4.91 -21.49
N ARG A 187 -0.25 -5.84 -22.08
CA ARG A 187 0.34 -7.04 -22.64
C ARG A 187 0.84 -6.83 -24.05
N LEU A 188 2.10 -7.14 -24.27
CA LEU A 188 2.67 -7.24 -25.61
C LEU A 188 2.65 -8.71 -26.03
N GLY A 189 1.87 -8.98 -27.06
CA GLY A 189 1.39 -10.28 -27.35
C GLY A 189 2.35 -11.24 -28.04
N VAL A 190 3.19 -11.94 -27.29
CA VAL A 190 3.76 -13.19 -27.80
C VAL A 190 3.33 -14.32 -26.88
N ASP A 191 2.55 -15.26 -27.42
CA ASP A 191 2.27 -16.52 -26.74
C ASP A 191 3.58 -17.30 -26.57
N ARG A 192 3.81 -17.86 -25.38
CA ARG A 192 4.98 -18.70 -25.10
C ARG A 192 5.11 -19.84 -26.10
N SER A 193 4.00 -20.50 -26.42
CA SER A 193 3.99 -21.60 -27.38
C SER A 193 4.38 -21.12 -28.78
N GLU A 194 3.98 -19.93 -29.19
CA GLU A 194 4.39 -19.31 -30.44
C GLU A 194 5.87 -18.92 -30.43
N ALA A 195 6.37 -18.37 -29.30
CA ALA A 195 7.79 -18.06 -29.14
C ALA A 195 8.65 -19.34 -29.23
N LEU A 196 8.24 -20.41 -28.56
CA LEU A 196 8.92 -21.71 -28.62
C LEU A 196 8.86 -22.33 -30.02
N ARG A 197 7.68 -22.25 -30.69
CA ARG A 197 7.53 -22.72 -32.06
C ARG A 197 8.46 -22.01 -33.04
N ARG A 198 8.74 -20.73 -32.83
CA ARG A 198 9.73 -19.99 -33.63
C ARG A 198 11.16 -20.47 -33.43
N LEU A 199 11.44 -21.13 -32.32
CA LEU A 199 12.75 -21.72 -32.02
C LEU A 199 12.90 -23.15 -32.58
N GLU A 200 11.77 -23.81 -32.94
CA GLU A 200 11.82 -25.15 -33.52
C GLU A 200 12.37 -25.09 -34.93
N PRO A 201 13.26 -26.06 -35.30
CA PRO A 201 13.75 -26.17 -36.67
C PRO A 201 12.55 -26.40 -37.62
N SER A 202 12.36 -25.54 -38.61
CA SER A 202 11.38 -25.85 -39.65
C SER A 202 11.89 -26.99 -40.53
N ALA A 203 11.13 -28.07 -40.61
CA ALA A 203 11.47 -29.23 -41.40
C ALA A 203 11.51 -28.98 -42.94
N GLU A 204 11.08 -27.79 -43.37
CA GLU A 204 10.77 -27.52 -44.79
C GLU A 204 11.72 -26.51 -45.46
N THR A 205 12.74 -26.01 -44.76
CA THR A 205 13.66 -25.08 -45.41
C THR A 205 14.88 -25.80 -45.92
N SER A 206 15.05 -25.80 -47.23
CA SER A 206 16.26 -26.20 -47.92
C SER A 206 17.43 -25.21 -47.76
N ALA A 207 17.40 -24.38 -46.74
CA ALA A 207 18.45 -23.43 -46.45
C ALA A 207 19.56 -24.13 -45.64
N ASP A 208 20.75 -24.05 -46.16
CA ASP A 208 21.94 -24.70 -45.57
C ASP A 208 22.39 -24.08 -44.24
N TYR A 209 21.85 -22.91 -43.87
CA TYR A 209 22.23 -22.19 -42.66
C TYR A 209 21.06 -21.51 -41.99
N ARG A 210 20.97 -21.66 -40.67
CA ARG A 210 20.10 -20.88 -39.79
C ARG A 210 20.95 -20.12 -38.80
N ILE A 211 20.90 -18.81 -38.82
CA ILE A 211 21.61 -17.96 -37.87
C ILE A 211 20.62 -17.53 -36.81
N MET A 212 20.89 -17.87 -35.56
CA MET A 212 20.18 -17.39 -34.41
C MET A 212 21.14 -16.57 -33.55
N THR A 213 20.82 -15.29 -33.30
CA THR A 213 21.52 -14.51 -32.29
C THR A 213 20.79 -14.66 -30.99
N TYR A 214 21.48 -15.21 -30.01
CA TYR A 214 20.96 -15.41 -28.66
C TYR A 214 21.80 -14.58 -27.69
N ASN A 215 21.17 -13.59 -27.06
CA ASN A 215 21.82 -12.84 -26.00
C ASN A 215 21.61 -13.62 -24.70
N VAL A 216 22.62 -14.34 -24.28
CA VAL A 216 22.62 -15.02 -22.97
C VAL A 216 22.97 -13.98 -21.92
N LEU A 217 22.01 -13.61 -21.10
CA LEU A 217 22.28 -12.82 -19.90
C LEU A 217 23.32 -13.55 -19.04
N ALA A 218 24.41 -12.84 -18.72
CA ALA A 218 25.41 -13.37 -17.82
C ALA A 218 24.79 -13.72 -16.46
N ASP A 219 25.25 -14.79 -15.85
CA ASP A 219 24.74 -15.32 -14.57
C ASP A 219 24.65 -14.24 -13.47
N ALA A 220 25.60 -13.30 -13.44
CA ALA A 220 25.61 -12.14 -12.56
C ALA A 220 24.35 -11.26 -12.70
N TYR A 221 23.82 -11.10 -13.92
CA TYR A 221 22.59 -10.32 -14.15
C TYR A 221 21.34 -11.12 -13.75
N ALA A 222 21.33 -12.42 -13.97
CA ALA A 222 20.21 -13.28 -13.57
C ALA A 222 20.03 -13.29 -12.05
N HIS A 223 21.10 -13.27 -11.29
CA HIS A 223 21.05 -13.27 -9.82
C HIS A 223 20.86 -11.89 -9.22
N THR A 224 21.49 -10.85 -9.78
CA THR A 224 21.43 -9.49 -9.21
C THR A 224 20.15 -8.75 -9.59
N TRP A 225 19.52 -9.14 -10.70
CA TRP A 225 18.37 -8.46 -11.28
C TRP A 225 17.13 -9.36 -11.34
N GLY A 226 17.06 -10.35 -10.47
CA GLY A 226 15.93 -11.30 -10.40
C GLY A 226 14.56 -10.63 -10.27
N THR A 227 14.51 -9.40 -9.77
CA THR A 227 13.31 -8.57 -9.77
C THR A 227 12.98 -7.96 -11.14
N MET A 228 13.97 -7.80 -12.02
CA MET A 228 13.76 -7.30 -13.40
C MET A 228 13.26 -8.39 -14.35
N PHE A 229 13.58 -9.66 -14.04
CA PHE A 229 13.17 -10.82 -14.83
C PHE A 229 12.46 -11.84 -13.93
N PRO A 230 11.28 -11.51 -13.40
CA PRO A 230 10.57 -12.36 -12.43
C PRO A 230 10.13 -13.71 -13.01
N TYR A 231 10.20 -13.87 -14.35
CA TYR A 231 9.93 -15.12 -15.06
C TYR A 231 11.20 -15.97 -15.28
N PHE A 232 12.36 -15.52 -14.81
CA PHE A 232 13.58 -16.28 -14.92
C PHE A 232 13.70 -17.20 -13.72
N ASP A 233 13.48 -18.49 -13.92
CA ASP A 233 13.68 -19.49 -12.87
C ASP A 233 15.18 -19.80 -12.76
N THR A 234 15.82 -19.22 -11.74
CA THR A 234 17.24 -19.42 -11.48
C THR A 234 17.59 -20.87 -11.12
N ALA A 235 16.59 -21.69 -10.74
CA ALA A 235 16.78 -23.11 -10.49
C ALA A 235 17.02 -23.92 -11.78
N LEU A 236 16.54 -23.43 -12.92
CA LEU A 236 16.73 -24.05 -14.23
C LEU A 236 18.00 -23.56 -14.95
N ALA A 237 18.68 -22.54 -14.42
CA ALA A 237 19.91 -21.97 -14.99
C ALA A 237 21.20 -22.66 -14.49
N LYS A 238 21.07 -23.72 -13.71
CA LYS A 238 22.19 -24.61 -13.28
C LYS A 238 22.20 -25.90 -14.13
#